data_cdcc1ee772b614557d94954511e8c8a1
#
_entry.id   cdcc1ee772b614557d94954511e8c8a1
#
_cell.length_a   1.000
_cell.length_b   1.000
_cell.length_c   1.000
_cell.angle_alpha   90.00
_cell.angle_beta   90.00
_cell.angle_gamma   90.00
#
_symmetry.space_group_name_H-M   'P 1'
#
loop_
_entity.id
_entity.type
_entity.pdbx_description
1 polymer ?
#
loop_
_entity_poly.entity_id
_entity_poly.type
_entity_poly.pdbx_seq_one_letter_code
_entity_poly.pdbx_strand_id
1 'polypeptide(L)'
;MSVKQISIFVENKEGRIKKAINTLGQENINIRALSIADTTKYGILRLIVSDNKKAIDALERDGFIVKENEGIILAVPDEPNGLNSTLAVFDEKGINLEYLYAFVSSKTDEAIVVMRLENMEKAIDALKDSNVKILETKDIENL
;
A
#
# COMPACT_ATOMS: atom_id res chain seq x y z
N MET A 1 0.86 0.03 -14.52
CA MET A 1 -0.09 -0.71 -13.66
C MET A 1 0.37 -0.88 -12.22
N SER A 2 1.65 -0.70 -11.92
CA SER A 2 2.07 -0.60 -10.52
C SER A 2 1.89 0.84 -10.02
N VAL A 3 1.76 0.98 -8.71
CA VAL A 3 1.64 2.26 -8.03
C VAL A 3 2.76 2.36 -7.01
N LYS A 4 3.29 3.54 -6.81
CA LYS A 4 4.37 3.74 -5.84
C LYS A 4 3.82 4.01 -4.45
N GLN A 5 4.33 3.26 -3.49
CA GLN A 5 4.05 3.43 -2.08
C GLN A 5 5.31 3.89 -1.36
N ILE A 6 5.17 4.44 -0.18
CA ILE A 6 6.31 4.79 0.66
C ILE A 6 6.39 3.86 1.86
N SER A 7 7.62 3.54 2.25
CA SER A 7 7.89 2.72 3.44
C SER A 7 8.80 3.53 4.36
N ILE A 8 8.37 3.71 5.60
CA ILE A 8 9.10 4.46 6.61
C ILE A 8 9.62 3.48 7.66
N PHE A 9 10.92 3.52 7.93
CA PHE A 9 11.50 2.76 9.02
C PHE A 9 11.29 3.54 10.32
N VAL A 10 10.54 2.95 11.25
CA VAL A 10 10.16 3.60 12.51
C VAL A 10 10.69 2.77 13.67
N GLU A 11 11.40 3.41 14.58
CA GLU A 11 11.82 2.74 15.81
C GLU A 11 10.59 2.39 16.64
N ASN A 12 10.59 1.20 17.25
CA ASN A 12 9.52 0.77 18.13
C ASN A 12 9.65 1.46 19.50
N LYS A 13 9.39 2.75 19.50
CA LYS A 13 9.41 3.61 20.68
C LYS A 13 8.17 4.48 20.71
N GLU A 14 7.77 4.87 21.91
CA GLU A 14 6.64 5.78 22.12
C GLU A 14 6.78 7.05 21.27
N GLY A 15 5.71 7.44 20.62
CA GLY A 15 5.62 8.68 19.88
C GLY A 15 6.26 8.70 18.50
N ARG A 16 6.99 7.65 18.08
CA ARG A 16 7.66 7.66 16.77
C ARG A 16 6.69 7.60 15.60
N ILE A 17 5.69 6.74 15.71
CA ILE A 17 4.65 6.64 14.66
C ILE A 17 3.86 7.94 14.60
N LYS A 18 3.46 8.47 15.75
CA LYS A 18 2.72 9.73 15.81
C LYS A 18 3.53 10.87 15.18
N LYS A 19 4.84 10.92 15.40
CA LYS A 19 5.70 11.93 14.80
C LYS A 19 5.69 11.85 13.27
N ALA A 20 5.79 10.63 12.71
CA ALA A 20 5.75 10.44 11.26
C ALA A 20 4.42 10.91 10.68
N ILE A 21 3.31 10.51 11.30
CA ILE A 21 1.96 10.89 10.86
C ILE A 21 1.77 12.42 11.00
N ASN A 22 2.25 13.00 12.08
CA ASN A 22 2.20 14.46 12.29
C ASN A 22 2.96 15.22 11.20
N THR A 23 4.15 14.73 10.82
CA THR A 23 4.94 15.32 9.74
C THR A 23 4.14 15.40 8.44
N LEU A 24 3.45 14.32 8.09
CA LEU A 24 2.61 14.27 6.90
C LEU A 24 1.43 15.24 7.00
N GLY A 25 0.79 15.30 8.16
CA GLY A 25 -0.34 16.19 8.41
C GLY A 25 0.02 17.66 8.29
N GLN A 26 1.19 18.05 8.79
CA GLN A 26 1.67 19.43 8.69
C GLN A 26 1.92 19.87 7.25
N GLU A 27 2.24 18.94 6.38
CA GLU A 27 2.43 19.21 4.95
C GLU A 27 1.14 19.04 4.14
N ASN A 28 0.02 18.87 4.82
CA ASN A 28 -1.29 18.66 4.20
C ASN A 28 -1.33 17.45 3.26
N ILE A 29 -0.61 16.40 3.62
CA ILE A 29 -0.57 15.15 2.86
C ILE A 29 -1.60 14.19 3.43
N ASN A 30 -2.51 13.70 2.57
CA ASN A 30 -3.53 12.76 2.97
C ASN A 30 -3.01 11.32 2.88
N ILE A 31 -3.36 10.52 3.87
CA ILE A 31 -3.04 9.09 3.91
C ILE A 31 -4.24 8.31 3.40
N ARG A 32 -4.04 7.55 2.32
CA ARG A 32 -5.08 6.76 1.67
C ARG A 32 -5.13 5.33 2.19
N ALA A 33 -3.96 4.77 2.49
CA ALA A 33 -3.84 3.43 3.04
C ALA A 33 -2.60 3.38 3.91
N LEU A 34 -2.64 2.57 4.96
CA LEU A 34 -1.49 2.39 5.84
C LEU A 34 -1.47 1.00 6.45
N SER A 35 -0.28 0.52 6.74
CA SER A 35 -0.07 -0.67 7.56
C SER A 35 1.25 -0.57 8.30
N ILE A 36 1.31 -1.22 9.44
CA ILE A 36 2.53 -1.31 10.24
C ILE A 36 2.89 -2.79 10.38
N ALA A 37 4.08 -3.14 9.93
CA ALA A 37 4.66 -4.45 10.19
C ALA A 37 5.75 -4.27 11.22
N ASP A 38 5.64 -4.93 12.34
CA ASP A 38 6.56 -4.75 13.45
C ASP A 38 7.56 -5.89 13.60
N THR A 39 8.78 -5.52 13.97
CA THR A 39 9.75 -6.42 14.54
C THR A 39 9.99 -5.94 15.97
N THR A 40 10.81 -6.66 16.75
CA THR A 40 11.05 -6.29 18.14
C THR A 40 11.68 -4.91 18.35
N LYS A 41 12.45 -4.41 17.37
CA LYS A 41 13.18 -3.14 17.49
C LYS A 41 12.68 -2.07 16.53
N TYR A 42 12.19 -2.45 15.36
CA TYR A 42 11.77 -1.53 14.32
C TYR A 42 10.45 -1.95 13.73
N GLY A 43 9.69 -0.98 13.30
CA GLY A 43 8.51 -1.19 12.49
C GLY A 43 8.72 -0.66 11.08
N ILE A 44 7.97 -1.17 10.14
CA ILE A 44 7.89 -0.62 8.80
C ILE A 44 6.48 -0.10 8.62
N LEU A 45 6.35 1.21 8.47
CA LEU A 45 5.08 1.86 8.19
C LEU A 45 4.97 2.04 6.69
N ARG A 46 4.02 1.34 6.07
CA ARG A 46 3.76 1.43 4.63
C ARG A 46 2.56 2.32 4.39
N LEU A 47 2.67 3.21 3.41
CA LEU A 47 1.66 4.21 3.15
C LEU A 47 1.41 4.40 1.66
N ILE A 48 0.14 4.61 1.32
CA ILE A 48 -0.24 5.25 0.06
C ILE A 48 -0.67 6.66 0.44
N VAL A 49 0.00 7.66 -0.13
CA VAL A 49 -0.24 9.07 0.20
C VAL A 49 -0.57 9.87 -1.05
N SER A 50 -1.11 11.07 -0.85
CA SER A 50 -1.54 11.94 -1.95
C SER A 50 -0.38 12.55 -2.75
N ASP A 51 0.80 12.68 -2.17
CA ASP A 51 1.98 13.26 -2.81
C ASP A 51 3.25 12.63 -2.26
N ASN A 52 3.81 11.68 -2.99
CA ASN A 52 4.98 10.92 -2.55
C ASN A 52 6.22 11.79 -2.38
N LYS A 53 6.50 12.64 -3.36
CA LYS A 53 7.71 13.47 -3.32
C LYS A 53 7.70 14.40 -2.11
N LYS A 54 6.59 15.08 -1.89
CA LYS A 54 6.43 15.99 -0.76
C LYS A 54 6.52 15.23 0.58
N ALA A 55 5.93 14.04 0.62
CA ALA A 55 5.98 13.19 1.81
C ALA A 55 7.41 12.75 2.14
N ILE A 56 8.13 12.28 1.13
CA ILE A 56 9.53 11.82 1.31
C ILE A 56 10.40 12.98 1.78
N ASP A 57 10.31 14.14 1.12
CA ASP A 57 11.11 15.31 1.49
C ASP A 57 10.85 15.74 2.93
N ALA A 58 9.59 15.79 3.35
CA ALA A 58 9.22 16.19 4.71
C ALA A 58 9.68 15.18 5.76
N LEU A 59 9.49 13.89 5.49
CA LEU A 59 9.88 12.83 6.41
C LEU A 59 11.40 12.75 6.57
N GLU A 60 12.15 12.86 5.48
CA GLU A 60 13.61 12.84 5.52
C GLU A 60 14.15 14.06 6.28
N ARG A 61 13.55 15.23 6.09
CA ARG A 61 13.91 16.45 6.83
C ARG A 61 13.72 16.25 8.34
N ASP A 62 12.71 15.50 8.75
CA ASP A 62 12.45 15.22 10.16
C ASP A 62 13.24 14.00 10.69
N GLY A 63 14.17 13.48 9.90
CA GLY A 63 15.10 12.44 10.32
C GLY A 63 14.63 11.00 10.09
N PHE A 64 13.55 10.80 9.36
CA PHE A 64 13.07 9.44 9.03
C PHE A 64 13.80 8.87 7.83
N ILE A 65 13.95 7.55 7.84
CA ILE A 65 14.45 6.80 6.68
C ILE A 65 13.24 6.34 5.89
N VAL A 66 13.16 6.77 4.63
CA VAL A 66 12.02 6.53 3.76
C VAL A 66 12.48 5.89 2.47
N LYS A 67 11.74 4.90 2.00
CA LYS A 67 11.94 4.28 0.69
C LYS A 67 10.66 4.33 -0.10
N GLU A 68 10.79 4.49 -1.41
CA GLU A 68 9.68 4.37 -2.35
C GLU A 68 9.78 3.03 -3.06
N ASN A 69 8.71 2.28 -3.10
CA ASN A 69 8.66 0.99 -3.78
C ASN A 69 7.29 0.77 -4.42
N GLU A 70 7.24 -0.19 -5.32
CA GLU A 70 6.05 -0.46 -6.10
C GLU A 70 5.10 -1.44 -5.41
N GLY A 71 3.81 -1.24 -5.62
CA GLY A 71 2.76 -2.15 -5.24
C GLY A 71 1.70 -2.20 -6.32
N ILE A 72 0.81 -3.17 -6.23
CA ILE A 72 -0.38 -3.26 -7.07
C ILE A 72 -1.58 -2.91 -6.21
N ILE A 73 -2.48 -2.10 -6.74
CA ILE A 73 -3.72 -1.75 -6.04
C ILE A 73 -4.88 -2.38 -6.79
N LEU A 74 -5.69 -3.16 -6.09
CA LEU A 74 -6.78 -3.93 -6.66
C LEU A 74 -8.11 -3.56 -6.03
N ALA A 75 -9.16 -3.56 -6.85
CA ALA A 75 -10.53 -3.52 -6.37
C ALA A 75 -11.02 -4.96 -6.26
N VAL A 76 -11.42 -5.35 -5.07
CA VAL A 76 -11.84 -6.70 -4.72
C VAL A 76 -13.28 -6.67 -4.25
N PRO A 77 -14.14 -7.62 -4.67
CA PRO A 77 -15.51 -7.66 -4.16
C PRO A 77 -15.52 -7.71 -2.62
N ASP A 78 -16.24 -6.79 -2.01
CA ASP A 78 -16.37 -6.74 -0.55
C ASP A 78 -17.46 -7.69 -0.08
N GLU A 79 -17.16 -8.98 -0.18
CA GLU A 79 -18.06 -10.08 0.16
C GLU A 79 -17.26 -11.32 0.57
N PRO A 80 -17.89 -12.31 1.22
CA PRO A 80 -17.20 -13.56 1.53
C PRO A 80 -16.59 -14.17 0.27
N ASN A 81 -15.35 -14.63 0.38
CA ASN A 81 -14.54 -15.18 -0.72
C ASN A 81 -14.06 -14.18 -1.78
N GLY A 82 -14.37 -12.89 -1.67
CA GLY A 82 -13.89 -11.89 -2.62
C GLY A 82 -12.37 -11.84 -2.68
N LEU A 83 -11.72 -11.68 -1.54
CA LEU A 83 -10.26 -11.69 -1.45
C LEU A 83 -9.67 -13.06 -1.81
N ASN A 84 -10.30 -14.14 -1.35
CA ASN A 84 -9.85 -15.50 -1.64
C ASN A 84 -9.79 -15.78 -3.13
N SER A 85 -10.82 -15.36 -3.87
CA SER A 85 -10.87 -15.53 -5.33
C SER A 85 -9.75 -14.76 -6.04
N THR A 86 -9.43 -13.59 -5.53
CA THR A 86 -8.34 -12.77 -6.07
C THR A 86 -6.98 -13.45 -5.81
N LEU A 87 -6.77 -13.95 -4.59
CA LEU A 87 -5.53 -14.64 -4.25
C LEU A 87 -5.35 -15.93 -5.04
N ALA A 88 -6.43 -16.60 -5.43
CA ALA A 88 -6.37 -17.80 -6.25
C ALA A 88 -5.69 -17.55 -7.60
N VAL A 89 -5.81 -16.35 -8.16
CA VAL A 89 -5.15 -15.97 -9.41
C VAL A 89 -3.63 -16.11 -9.28
N PHE A 90 -3.09 -15.66 -8.16
CA PHE A 90 -1.65 -15.73 -7.90
C PHE A 90 -1.21 -17.15 -7.53
N ASP A 91 -2.01 -17.83 -6.74
CA ASP A 91 -1.70 -19.20 -6.30
C ASP A 91 -1.60 -20.16 -7.48
N GLU A 92 -2.50 -20.07 -8.45
CA GLU A 92 -2.48 -20.88 -9.68
C GLU A 92 -1.21 -20.67 -10.50
N LYS A 93 -0.60 -19.50 -10.41
CA LYS A 93 0.63 -19.15 -11.15
C LYS A 93 1.89 -19.33 -10.29
N GLY A 94 1.74 -19.80 -9.06
CA GLY A 94 2.87 -19.99 -8.15
C GLY A 94 3.54 -18.70 -7.73
N ILE A 95 2.78 -17.60 -7.63
CA ILE A 95 3.30 -16.28 -7.28
C ILE A 95 3.08 -16.06 -5.77
N ASN A 96 4.17 -15.81 -5.05
CA ASN A 96 4.10 -15.59 -3.61
C ASN A 96 3.71 -14.15 -3.28
N LEU A 97 2.77 -14.00 -2.36
CA LEU A 97 2.36 -12.71 -1.81
C LEU A 97 3.30 -12.35 -0.66
N GLU A 98 3.96 -11.21 -0.74
CA GLU A 98 4.85 -10.75 0.32
C GLU A 98 4.08 -10.05 1.45
N TYR A 99 3.15 -9.16 1.09
CA TYR A 99 2.26 -8.50 2.06
C TYR A 99 1.07 -7.85 1.35
N LEU A 100 0.03 -7.59 2.12
CA LEU A 100 -1.13 -6.83 1.64
C LEU A 100 -1.72 -5.99 2.77
N TYR A 101 -2.38 -4.92 2.42
CA TYR A 101 -3.16 -4.10 3.34
C TYR A 101 -4.25 -3.35 2.59
N ALA A 102 -5.25 -2.89 3.32
CA ALA A 102 -6.42 -2.27 2.72
C ALA A 102 -6.40 -0.74 2.86
N PHE A 103 -7.17 -0.07 2.02
CA PHE A 103 -7.39 1.36 2.13
C PHE A 103 -8.20 1.69 3.38
N VAL A 104 -7.95 2.87 3.94
CA VAL A 104 -8.66 3.36 5.13
C VAL A 104 -10.15 3.55 4.86
N SER A 105 -10.49 4.06 3.69
CA SER A 105 -11.85 4.22 3.25
C SER A 105 -11.96 4.09 1.75
N SER A 106 -13.17 3.74 1.28
CA SER A 106 -13.47 3.66 -0.14
C SER A 106 -14.89 4.16 -0.36
N LYS A 107 -15.11 4.87 -1.45
CA LYS A 107 -16.44 5.34 -1.86
C LYS A 107 -17.19 4.32 -2.70
N THR A 108 -16.59 3.15 -2.93
CA THR A 108 -17.16 2.09 -3.74
C THR A 108 -17.62 0.92 -2.87
N ASP A 109 -18.41 0.03 -3.45
CA ASP A 109 -18.84 -1.21 -2.80
C ASP A 109 -17.76 -2.28 -2.81
N GLU A 110 -16.59 -1.94 -3.33
CA GLU A 110 -15.45 -2.85 -3.40
C GLU A 110 -14.44 -2.52 -2.32
N ALA A 111 -13.73 -3.55 -1.86
CA ALA A 111 -12.59 -3.36 -0.98
C ALA A 111 -11.37 -3.01 -1.85
N ILE A 112 -10.65 -2.00 -1.45
CA ILE A 112 -9.44 -1.58 -2.17
C ILE A 112 -8.23 -2.05 -1.37
N VAL A 113 -7.39 -2.87 -2.00
CA VAL A 113 -6.24 -3.49 -1.34
C VAL A 113 -4.94 -3.19 -2.08
N VAL A 114 -3.88 -3.02 -1.32
CA VAL A 114 -2.52 -2.86 -1.81
C VAL A 114 -1.81 -4.18 -1.63
N MET A 115 -1.15 -4.67 -2.68
CA MET A 115 -0.41 -5.92 -2.62
C MET A 115 1.01 -5.76 -3.16
N ARG A 116 1.93 -6.44 -2.50
CA ARG A 116 3.29 -6.62 -3.00
C ARG A 116 3.53 -8.11 -3.20
N LEU A 117 3.89 -8.49 -4.42
CA LEU A 117 4.14 -9.87 -4.78
C LEU A 117 5.62 -10.04 -5.15
N GLU A 118 6.13 -11.23 -4.97
CA GLU A 118 7.53 -11.54 -5.19
C GLU A 118 7.97 -11.23 -6.63
N ASN A 119 7.12 -11.50 -7.61
CA ASN A 119 7.35 -11.16 -9.00
C ASN A 119 6.22 -10.28 -9.51
N MET A 120 6.43 -8.97 -9.47
CA MET A 120 5.42 -7.98 -9.82
C MET A 120 4.98 -8.06 -11.29
N GLU A 121 5.92 -8.28 -12.20
CA GLU A 121 5.62 -8.39 -13.62
C GLU A 121 4.74 -9.59 -13.92
N LYS A 122 5.10 -10.76 -13.37
CA LYS A 122 4.32 -11.99 -13.52
C LYS A 122 2.93 -11.84 -12.88
N ALA A 123 2.85 -11.15 -11.74
CA ALA A 123 1.59 -10.90 -11.07
C ALA A 123 0.66 -10.03 -11.91
N ILE A 124 1.17 -8.95 -12.50
CA ILE A 124 0.40 -8.06 -13.38
C ILE A 124 -0.11 -8.84 -14.59
N ASP A 125 0.74 -9.66 -15.20
CA ASP A 125 0.35 -10.49 -16.35
C ASP A 125 -0.75 -11.49 -16.00
N ALA A 126 -0.65 -12.11 -14.82
CA ALA A 126 -1.68 -13.03 -14.34
C ALA A 126 -3.03 -12.33 -14.14
N LEU A 127 -3.01 -11.11 -13.65
CA LEU A 127 -4.23 -10.32 -13.43
C LEU A 127 -4.88 -9.86 -14.74
N LYS A 128 -4.10 -9.63 -15.79
CA LYS A 128 -4.64 -9.26 -17.11
C LYS A 128 -5.55 -10.34 -17.69
N ASP A 129 -5.25 -11.59 -17.36
CA ASP A 129 -6.06 -12.74 -17.82
C ASP A 129 -7.24 -13.04 -16.88
N SER A 130 -7.43 -12.23 -15.85
CA SER A 130 -8.49 -12.41 -14.85
C SER A 130 -9.50 -11.27 -14.92
N ASN A 131 -10.58 -11.40 -14.15
CA ASN A 131 -11.61 -10.36 -14.02
C ASN A 131 -11.30 -9.36 -12.91
N VAL A 132 -10.14 -9.46 -12.28
CA VAL A 132 -9.75 -8.58 -11.19
C VAL A 132 -9.34 -7.22 -11.73
N LYS A 133 -9.92 -6.16 -11.16
CA LYS A 133 -9.64 -4.79 -11.58
C LYS A 133 -8.40 -4.25 -10.90
N ILE A 134 -7.41 -3.86 -11.71
CA ILE A 134 -6.21 -3.18 -11.24
C ILE A 134 -6.47 -1.67 -11.30
N LEU A 135 -6.20 -0.97 -10.21
CA LEU A 135 -6.34 0.48 -10.14
C LEU A 135 -5.04 1.17 -10.49
N GLU A 136 -5.14 2.26 -11.23
CA GLU A 136 -4.01 3.12 -11.54
C GLU A 136 -4.05 4.38 -10.67
N THR A 137 -2.97 5.17 -10.70
CA THR A 137 -2.86 6.39 -9.90
C THR A 137 -4.07 7.31 -10.06
N LYS A 138 -4.55 7.50 -11.28
CA LYS A 138 -5.73 8.32 -11.55
C LYS A 138 -7.01 7.80 -10.89
N ASP A 139 -7.15 6.48 -10.79
CA ASP A 139 -8.30 5.87 -10.15
C ASP A 139 -8.29 6.10 -8.64
N ILE A 140 -7.10 6.09 -8.05
CA ILE A 140 -6.89 6.29 -6.62
C ILE A 140 -7.23 7.72 -6.21
N GLU A 141 -6.89 8.69 -7.04
CA GLU A 141 -7.18 10.10 -6.80
C GLU A 141 -8.68 10.37 -6.71
N ASN A 142 -9.50 9.53 -7.33
CA ASN A 142 -10.95 9.67 -7.38
C ASN A 142 -11.70 8.80 -6.35
N LEU A 143 -10.99 8.11 -5.47
CA LEU A 143 -11.61 7.27 -4.43
C LEU A 143 -12.15 8.08 -3.25
#